data_cc0ea176b6d2bdebd053aeddbe6965b6
#
_entry.id   cc0ea176b6d2bdebd053aeddbe6965b6
#
_cell.length_a   1.000
_cell.length_b   1.000
_cell.length_c   1.000
_cell.angle_alpha   90.00
_cell.angle_beta   90.00
_cell.angle_gamma   90.00
#
_symmetry.space_group_name_H-M   'P 1'
#
loop_
_entity.id
_entity.type
_entity.pdbx_description
1 polymer ?
#
loop_
_entity_poly.entity_id
_entity_poly.type
_entity_poly.pdbx_seq_one_letter_code
_entity_poly.pdbx_strand_id
1 'polypeptide(L)'
;MNRLNIKRTVGSCLMAMAFFSCTHTDQTPTKDFVDYVNPYIGNISHLLVPTYPTVHLPNSMLRVYPERGDYTSDRVNGLPVVVTSHRGSSAFNLSPVQGEVSRPIVSYSYDLENITPYSYSVYLDEADIQVEYAPSHQAGIYHISFGTEGDNALVVNTKNGKLVAEEKGVSGYQVIDNTPTKIYLYLETSQLPLRKG
;
A
#
# COMPACT_ATOMS: atom_id res chain seq x y z
N MET A 1 -39.27 -58.87 -58.60
CA MET A 1 -39.68 -57.46 -58.44
C MET A 1 -40.25 -57.28 -57.02
N ASN A 2 -39.43 -56.98 -56.07
CA ASN A 2 -39.86 -56.78 -54.69
C ASN A 2 -39.78 -55.28 -54.37
N ARG A 3 -40.91 -54.69 -54.07
CA ARG A 3 -40.98 -53.30 -53.57
C ARG A 3 -40.84 -53.29 -52.03
N LEU A 4 -39.81 -52.64 -51.56
CA LEU A 4 -39.61 -52.37 -50.13
C LEU A 4 -40.47 -51.17 -49.73
N ASN A 5 -41.37 -51.36 -48.78
CA ASN A 5 -42.17 -50.33 -48.17
C ASN A 5 -41.38 -49.78 -46.95
N ILE A 6 -40.87 -48.58 -47.06
CA ILE A 6 -40.27 -47.88 -45.94
C ILE A 6 -41.35 -47.06 -45.22
N LYS A 7 -41.75 -47.51 -44.03
CA LYS A 7 -42.57 -46.71 -43.10
C LYS A 7 -41.74 -45.64 -42.46
N ARG A 8 -42.03 -44.37 -42.74
CA ARG A 8 -41.48 -43.22 -42.07
C ARG A 8 -42.11 -43.16 -40.71
N THR A 9 -41.33 -43.45 -39.66
CA THR A 9 -41.65 -43.14 -38.27
C THR A 9 -41.17 -41.71 -37.99
N VAL A 10 -42.11 -40.79 -37.85
CA VAL A 10 -41.81 -39.42 -37.41
C VAL A 10 -41.68 -39.48 -35.91
N GLY A 11 -40.44 -39.50 -35.45
CA GLY A 11 -40.11 -39.32 -34.02
C GLY A 11 -40.18 -37.82 -33.61
N SER A 12 -41.21 -37.52 -32.83
CA SER A 12 -41.34 -36.19 -32.23
C SER A 12 -40.31 -36.02 -31.11
N CYS A 13 -39.18 -35.35 -31.39
CA CYS A 13 -38.23 -34.92 -30.37
C CYS A 13 -38.79 -33.69 -29.68
N LEU A 14 -39.43 -33.86 -28.53
CA LEU A 14 -39.70 -32.77 -27.59
C LEU A 14 -38.37 -32.32 -26.96
N MET A 15 -37.85 -31.22 -27.48
CA MET A 15 -36.67 -30.56 -26.94
C MET A 15 -37.08 -29.70 -25.72
N ALA A 16 -36.95 -30.28 -24.52
CA ALA A 16 -37.13 -29.55 -23.27
C ALA A 16 -35.97 -28.56 -23.11
N MET A 17 -36.18 -27.28 -23.49
CA MET A 17 -35.29 -26.20 -23.15
C MET A 17 -35.42 -25.90 -21.64
N ALA A 18 -34.52 -26.45 -20.85
CA ALA A 18 -34.32 -26.00 -19.48
C ALA A 18 -33.71 -24.60 -19.52
N PHE A 19 -34.53 -23.58 -19.31
CA PHE A 19 -34.04 -22.23 -19.02
C PHE A 19 -33.35 -22.27 -17.68
N PHE A 20 -32.02 -22.41 -17.66
CA PHE A 20 -31.21 -22.04 -16.52
C PHE A 20 -31.27 -20.51 -16.38
N SER A 21 -32.23 -20.03 -15.62
CA SER A 21 -32.26 -18.67 -15.15
C SER A 21 -31.12 -18.56 -14.12
N CYS A 22 -29.94 -18.13 -14.56
CA CYS A 22 -28.95 -17.59 -13.63
C CYS A 22 -29.56 -16.33 -13.02
N THR A 23 -30.14 -16.47 -11.84
CA THR A 23 -30.40 -15.31 -10.98
C THR A 23 -29.04 -14.81 -10.54
N HIS A 24 -28.46 -13.86 -11.28
CA HIS A 24 -27.45 -12.97 -10.73
C HIS A 24 -28.14 -12.22 -9.59
N THR A 25 -27.95 -12.69 -8.37
CA THR A 25 -28.14 -11.83 -7.21
C THR A 25 -27.00 -10.82 -7.29
N ASP A 26 -27.30 -9.63 -7.79
CA ASP A 26 -26.49 -8.44 -7.55
C ASP A 26 -26.50 -8.21 -6.02
N GLN A 27 -25.62 -8.92 -5.34
CA GLN A 27 -25.27 -8.57 -3.98
C GLN A 27 -24.44 -7.28 -4.11
N THR A 28 -25.11 -6.15 -4.01
CA THR A 28 -24.45 -4.89 -3.71
C THR A 28 -23.57 -5.17 -2.49
N PRO A 29 -22.24 -5.03 -2.57
CA PRO A 29 -21.39 -5.30 -1.45
C PRO A 29 -21.87 -4.42 -0.31
N THR A 30 -22.34 -5.03 0.78
CA THR A 30 -22.73 -4.30 1.99
C THR A 30 -21.45 -3.67 2.51
N LYS A 31 -21.35 -2.34 2.43
CA LYS A 31 -20.24 -1.59 3.00
C LYS A 31 -20.18 -1.85 4.51
N ASP A 32 -19.01 -2.22 5.01
CA ASP A 32 -18.76 -2.27 6.44
C ASP A 32 -18.71 -0.83 7.01
N PHE A 33 -18.93 -0.67 8.30
CA PHE A 33 -18.90 0.65 8.96
C PHE A 33 -17.55 1.34 8.79
N VAL A 34 -16.45 0.60 8.71
CA VAL A 34 -15.11 1.12 8.48
C VAL A 34 -14.96 1.80 7.11
N ASP A 35 -15.75 1.41 6.12
CA ASP A 35 -15.71 1.97 4.76
C ASP A 35 -16.30 3.40 4.68
N TYR A 36 -16.98 3.84 5.74
CA TYR A 36 -17.45 5.22 5.87
C TYR A 36 -16.42 6.15 6.51
N VAL A 37 -15.33 5.62 7.04
CA VAL A 37 -14.25 6.43 7.60
C VAL A 37 -13.45 7.04 6.46
N ASN A 38 -13.41 8.37 6.40
CA ASN A 38 -12.64 9.11 5.42
C ASN A 38 -11.37 9.68 6.08
N PRO A 39 -10.17 9.11 5.84
CA PRO A 39 -8.92 9.60 6.40
C PRO A 39 -8.52 11.01 5.92
N TYR A 40 -9.13 11.51 4.85
CA TYR A 40 -8.87 12.85 4.31
C TYR A 40 -9.59 13.98 5.07
N ILE A 41 -10.47 13.65 6.02
CA ILE A 41 -11.13 14.66 6.85
C ILE A 41 -10.08 15.44 7.64
N GLY A 42 -10.11 16.78 7.48
CA GLY A 42 -9.15 17.67 8.13
C GLY A 42 -7.84 17.87 7.36
N ASN A 43 -7.69 17.29 6.19
CA ASN A 43 -6.51 17.44 5.34
C ASN A 43 -6.37 18.88 4.81
N ILE A 44 -7.49 19.57 4.59
CA ILE A 44 -7.54 20.99 4.21
C ILE A 44 -8.37 21.73 5.25
N SER A 45 -7.83 22.84 5.79
CA SER A 45 -8.52 23.67 6.78
C SER A 45 -8.14 25.13 6.63
N HIS A 46 -9.15 26.01 6.75
CA HIS A 46 -8.96 27.46 6.77
C HIS A 46 -8.85 28.05 8.19
N LEU A 47 -9.37 27.34 9.18
CA LEU A 47 -9.50 27.82 10.55
C LEU A 47 -8.62 27.08 11.53
N LEU A 48 -8.36 25.81 11.28
CA LEU A 48 -7.58 24.93 12.15
C LEU A 48 -6.34 24.42 11.41
N VAL A 49 -5.38 23.93 12.17
CA VAL A 49 -4.21 23.27 11.58
C VAL A 49 -4.68 22.03 10.82
N PRO A 50 -4.41 21.94 9.51
CA PRO A 50 -4.71 20.73 8.77
C PRO A 50 -3.88 19.54 9.29
N THR A 51 -4.38 18.33 9.06
CA THR A 51 -3.71 17.10 9.45
C THR A 51 -3.49 16.23 8.23
N TYR A 52 -2.39 15.52 8.18
CA TYR A 52 -2.16 14.54 7.13
C TYR A 52 -3.17 13.39 7.26
N PRO A 53 -3.69 12.87 6.13
CA PRO A 53 -4.46 11.64 6.12
C PRO A 53 -3.54 10.48 6.54
N THR A 54 -3.98 9.66 7.48
CA THR A 54 -3.14 8.60 8.04
C THR A 54 -3.83 7.26 8.06
N VAL A 55 -3.04 6.21 7.83
CA VAL A 55 -3.41 4.83 8.14
C VAL A 55 -3.15 4.59 9.62
N HIS A 56 -4.18 4.32 10.40
CA HIS A 56 -4.04 4.17 11.84
C HIS A 56 -5.14 3.26 12.40
N LEU A 57 -4.78 2.08 12.87
CA LEU A 57 -5.70 1.19 13.56
C LEU A 57 -5.96 1.68 14.99
N PRO A 58 -7.13 1.40 15.57
CA PRO A 58 -7.40 1.70 16.98
C PRO A 58 -6.35 1.06 17.89
N ASN A 59 -5.80 1.84 18.81
CA ASN A 59 -4.78 1.41 19.78
C ASN A 59 -3.48 0.86 19.15
N SER A 60 -3.20 1.19 17.88
CA SER A 60 -1.97 0.81 17.22
C SER A 60 -0.82 1.74 17.59
N MET A 61 0.40 1.21 17.67
CA MET A 61 1.62 1.99 17.76
C MET A 61 1.98 2.64 16.43
N LEU A 62 1.54 2.05 15.32
CA LEU A 62 1.86 2.52 13.98
C LEU A 62 0.78 3.48 13.49
N ARG A 63 1.23 4.63 13.06
CA ARG A 63 0.46 5.62 12.34
C ARG A 63 1.30 6.09 11.16
N VAL A 64 0.81 5.90 9.95
CA VAL A 64 1.59 6.12 8.73
C VAL A 64 0.84 7.01 7.76
N TYR A 65 1.57 7.89 7.09
CA TYR A 65 1.20 8.57 5.85
C TYR A 65 2.46 8.72 4.99
N PRO A 66 2.36 8.89 3.67
CA PRO A 66 3.52 9.20 2.83
C PRO A 66 4.11 10.57 3.21
N GLU A 67 5.44 10.67 3.26
CA GLU A 67 6.09 11.95 3.53
C GLU A 67 5.93 12.92 2.35
N ARG A 68 5.57 14.17 2.64
CA ARG A 68 5.31 15.21 1.64
C ARG A 68 5.90 16.54 2.09
N GLY A 69 6.05 17.47 1.13
CA GLY A 69 6.45 18.85 1.43
C GLY A 69 5.42 19.61 2.23
N ASP A 70 4.15 19.43 1.90
CA ASP A 70 2.99 19.99 2.60
C ASP A 70 1.74 19.12 2.36
N TYR A 71 0.58 19.59 2.84
CA TYR A 71 -0.70 18.84 2.77
C TYR A 71 -1.28 18.70 1.35
N THR A 72 -0.83 19.52 0.42
CA THR A 72 -1.31 19.58 -0.96
C THR A 72 -0.24 19.22 -1.99
N SER A 73 0.94 18.79 -1.52
CA SER A 73 2.03 18.37 -2.40
C SER A 73 1.62 17.19 -3.28
N ASP A 74 1.96 17.30 -4.55
CA ASP A 74 1.84 16.25 -5.57
C ASP A 74 3.05 15.30 -5.60
N ARG A 75 3.95 15.43 -4.60
CA ARG A 75 5.16 14.61 -4.51
C ARG A 75 5.26 13.90 -3.17
N VAL A 76 5.71 12.64 -3.23
CA VAL A 76 6.03 11.79 -2.09
C VAL A 76 7.55 11.73 -1.93
N ASN A 77 8.02 11.99 -0.70
CA ASN A 77 9.44 12.00 -0.32
C ASN A 77 9.82 10.73 0.48
N GLY A 78 9.24 9.61 0.15
CA GLY A 78 9.40 8.33 0.84
C GLY A 78 8.29 8.02 1.82
N LEU A 79 8.45 6.91 2.49
CA LEU A 79 7.43 6.25 3.31
C LEU A 79 7.96 6.15 4.75
N PRO A 80 7.30 6.74 5.74
CA PRO A 80 7.76 6.65 7.12
C PRO A 80 7.42 5.26 7.70
N VAL A 81 8.17 4.84 8.69
CA VAL A 81 7.80 3.66 9.50
C VAL A 81 6.77 4.04 10.55
N VAL A 82 6.92 5.19 11.17
CA VAL A 82 5.94 5.72 12.12
C VAL A 82 5.90 7.24 12.10
N VAL A 83 4.69 7.79 12.11
CA VAL A 83 4.45 9.23 12.27
C VAL A 83 4.32 9.55 13.75
N THR A 84 5.14 10.46 14.23
CA THR A 84 5.21 10.84 15.66
C THR A 84 4.41 12.10 15.99
N SER A 85 3.94 12.81 14.97
CA SER A 85 3.17 14.04 15.14
C SER A 85 2.16 14.20 14.00
N HIS A 86 1.01 14.81 14.28
CA HIS A 86 0.02 15.16 13.27
C HIS A 86 0.48 16.30 12.32
N ARG A 87 1.63 16.89 12.57
CA ARG A 87 2.21 17.99 11.79
C ARG A 87 3.42 17.57 10.95
N GLY A 88 3.57 16.30 10.66
CA GLY A 88 4.56 15.83 9.72
C GLY A 88 5.89 15.36 10.31
N SER A 89 5.98 15.16 11.63
CA SER A 89 7.16 14.48 12.19
C SER A 89 7.01 12.97 12.04
N SER A 90 8.07 12.34 11.55
CA SER A 90 8.14 10.89 11.35
C SER A 90 9.46 10.32 11.84
N ALA A 91 9.47 9.03 12.13
CA ALA A 91 10.68 8.29 12.42
C ALA A 91 10.93 7.25 11.33
N PHE A 92 12.18 7.23 10.90
CA PHE A 92 12.69 6.47 9.77
C PHE A 92 11.99 6.82 8.45
N ASN A 93 12.65 6.52 7.37
CA ASN A 93 12.12 6.73 6.03
C ASN A 93 12.55 5.56 5.15
N LEU A 94 11.59 4.99 4.44
CA LEU A 94 11.81 3.99 3.40
C LEU A 94 11.69 4.70 2.06
N SER A 95 12.76 4.72 1.27
CA SER A 95 12.77 5.31 -0.05
C SER A 95 13.02 4.22 -1.09
N PRO A 96 12.01 3.76 -1.85
CA PRO A 96 12.23 2.87 -2.97
C PRO A 96 12.95 3.63 -4.09
N VAL A 97 13.92 3.00 -4.73
CA VAL A 97 14.74 3.59 -5.79
C VAL A 97 14.87 2.59 -6.93
N GLN A 98 14.61 3.06 -8.13
CA GLN A 98 14.90 2.36 -9.35
C GLN A 98 16.22 2.87 -9.96
N GLY A 99 17.14 1.95 -10.25
CA GLY A 99 18.46 2.30 -10.74
C GLY A 99 19.46 2.65 -9.65
N GLU A 100 20.44 3.49 -9.96
CA GLU A 100 21.52 3.87 -9.05
C GLU A 100 21.02 4.71 -7.88
N VAL A 101 21.41 4.33 -6.67
CA VAL A 101 21.11 5.09 -5.45
C VAL A 101 22.04 6.31 -5.36
N SER A 102 21.60 7.44 -5.88
CA SER A 102 22.37 8.69 -5.88
C SER A 102 22.11 9.59 -4.66
N ARG A 103 21.00 9.38 -3.98
CA ARG A 103 20.61 10.13 -2.78
C ARG A 103 19.74 9.27 -1.86
N PRO A 104 19.74 9.53 -0.56
CA PRO A 104 19.04 8.69 0.43
C PRO A 104 17.52 8.77 0.34
N ILE A 105 17.00 9.89 -0.14
CA ILE A 105 15.55 10.09 -0.31
C ILE A 105 15.32 10.61 -1.72
N VAL A 106 14.44 9.93 -2.46
CA VAL A 106 14.01 10.35 -3.79
C VAL A 106 12.57 10.82 -3.70
N SER A 107 12.29 11.93 -4.37
CA SER A 107 10.96 12.52 -4.46
C SER A 107 10.31 12.11 -5.77
N TYR A 108 9.12 11.54 -5.70
CA TYR A 108 8.35 11.09 -6.87
C TYR A 108 7.01 11.80 -6.96
N SER A 109 6.55 12.09 -8.16
CA SER A 109 5.12 12.30 -8.41
C SER A 109 4.37 10.99 -8.18
N TYR A 110 3.10 11.08 -7.86
CA TYR A 110 2.32 9.91 -7.51
C TYR A 110 0.90 9.99 -8.07
N ASP A 111 0.32 8.83 -8.31
CA ASP A 111 -1.06 8.65 -8.71
C ASP A 111 -1.70 7.46 -7.97
N LEU A 112 -2.99 7.25 -8.20
CA LEU A 112 -3.76 6.13 -7.64
C LEU A 112 -3.66 6.00 -6.12
N GLU A 113 -3.42 7.11 -5.41
CA GLU A 113 -3.32 7.07 -3.95
C GLU A 113 -4.66 6.68 -3.33
N ASN A 114 -4.61 5.67 -2.46
CA ASN A 114 -5.75 5.26 -1.66
C ASN A 114 -5.35 5.08 -0.21
N ILE A 115 -6.05 5.78 0.68
CA ILE A 115 -5.81 5.73 2.13
C ILE A 115 -7.10 5.28 2.82
N THR A 116 -7.00 4.20 3.56
CA THR A 116 -8.05 3.72 4.47
C THR A 116 -7.51 3.68 5.90
N PRO A 117 -8.33 3.47 6.93
CA PRO A 117 -7.82 3.29 8.28
C PRO A 117 -6.86 2.11 8.45
N TYR A 118 -6.90 1.13 7.56
CA TYR A 118 -6.22 -0.17 7.67
C TYR A 118 -5.29 -0.50 6.50
N SER A 119 -5.21 0.35 5.48
CA SER A 119 -4.34 0.13 4.32
C SER A 119 -3.96 1.43 3.63
N TYR A 120 -2.86 1.39 2.93
CA TYR A 120 -2.39 2.45 2.05
C TYR A 120 -1.91 1.84 0.74
N SER A 121 -2.18 2.51 -0.36
CA SER A 121 -1.55 2.19 -1.64
C SER A 121 -1.29 3.45 -2.45
N VAL A 122 -0.21 3.42 -3.25
CA VAL A 122 0.17 4.52 -4.13
C VAL A 122 1.01 4.00 -5.29
N TYR A 123 0.90 4.66 -6.42
CA TYR A 123 1.77 4.44 -7.57
C TYR A 123 2.73 5.63 -7.72
N LEU A 124 4.03 5.36 -7.80
CA LEU A 124 5.08 6.37 -7.98
C LEU A 124 5.44 6.43 -9.46
N ASP A 125 4.96 7.47 -10.14
CA ASP A 125 4.92 7.54 -11.61
C ASP A 125 6.28 7.46 -12.28
N GLU A 126 7.25 8.29 -11.82
CA GLU A 126 8.55 8.40 -12.51
C GLU A 126 9.40 7.14 -12.38
N ALA A 127 9.11 6.30 -11.40
CA ALA A 127 9.90 5.11 -11.10
C ALA A 127 9.16 3.80 -11.42
N ASP A 128 7.91 3.87 -11.88
CA ASP A 128 7.06 2.68 -12.12
C ASP A 128 7.04 1.75 -10.90
N ILE A 129 6.74 2.33 -9.73
CA ILE A 129 6.75 1.59 -8.46
C ILE A 129 5.35 1.62 -7.83
N GLN A 130 4.80 0.45 -7.58
CA GLN A 130 3.60 0.28 -6.77
C GLN A 130 3.99 0.03 -5.31
N VAL A 131 3.40 0.78 -4.41
CA VAL A 131 3.58 0.62 -2.96
C VAL A 131 2.26 0.29 -2.31
N GLU A 132 2.27 -0.72 -1.45
CA GLU A 132 1.14 -1.10 -0.61
C GLU A 132 1.62 -1.25 0.84
N TYR A 133 0.77 -0.88 1.78
CA TYR A 133 1.05 -0.95 3.21
C TYR A 133 -0.17 -1.41 3.98
N ALA A 134 0.06 -2.28 4.96
CA ALA A 134 -0.95 -2.71 5.92
C ALA A 134 -0.37 -2.75 7.35
N PRO A 135 -0.99 -2.08 8.32
CA PRO A 135 -0.56 -2.11 9.71
C PRO A 135 -1.16 -3.28 10.49
N SER A 136 -0.47 -3.65 11.53
CA SER A 136 -0.96 -4.38 12.70
C SER A 136 -0.83 -3.48 13.94
N HIS A 137 -1.07 -3.99 15.14
CA HIS A 137 -0.97 -3.16 16.35
C HIS A 137 0.44 -2.64 16.64
N GLN A 138 1.48 -3.44 16.37
CA GLN A 138 2.87 -3.12 16.66
C GLN A 138 3.80 -3.34 15.48
N ALA A 139 3.28 -3.81 14.37
CA ALA A 139 4.05 -4.09 13.16
C ALA A 139 3.29 -3.62 11.93
N GLY A 140 3.98 -3.50 10.81
CA GLY A 140 3.37 -3.23 9.51
C GLY A 140 4.14 -3.97 8.43
N ILE A 141 3.49 -4.18 7.32
CA ILE A 141 4.10 -4.75 6.13
C ILE A 141 4.03 -3.75 5.00
N TYR A 142 5.15 -3.54 4.32
CA TYR A 142 5.22 -2.88 3.03
C TYR A 142 5.41 -3.91 1.94
N HIS A 143 4.62 -3.84 0.90
CA HIS A 143 4.81 -4.54 -0.36
C HIS A 143 5.17 -3.51 -1.43
N ILE A 144 6.37 -3.64 -2.01
CA ILE A 144 6.90 -2.72 -2.99
C ILE A 144 7.19 -3.51 -4.26
N SER A 145 6.47 -3.19 -5.33
CA SER A 145 6.60 -3.81 -6.64
C SER A 145 7.23 -2.83 -7.61
N PHE A 146 8.33 -3.21 -8.23
CA PHE A 146 9.00 -2.44 -9.28
C PHE A 146 8.51 -2.97 -10.63
N GLY A 147 7.94 -2.08 -11.44
CA GLY A 147 7.40 -2.43 -12.76
C GLY A 147 8.49 -2.69 -13.81
N THR A 148 9.69 -2.19 -13.57
CA THR A 148 10.84 -2.40 -14.46
C THR A 148 11.89 -3.29 -13.79
N GLU A 149 12.40 -4.26 -14.54
CA GLU A 149 13.54 -5.08 -14.12
C GLU A 149 14.84 -4.25 -14.11
N GLY A 150 15.72 -4.53 -13.17
CA GLY A 150 17.01 -3.85 -13.07
C GLY A 150 17.52 -3.69 -11.64
N ASP A 151 18.39 -2.72 -11.44
CA ASP A 151 18.93 -2.37 -10.14
C ASP A 151 17.87 -1.63 -9.31
N ASN A 152 17.10 -2.38 -8.54
CA ASN A 152 16.08 -1.85 -7.65
C ASN A 152 16.56 -1.91 -6.21
N ALA A 153 16.29 -0.88 -5.44
CA ALA A 153 16.71 -0.79 -4.05
C ALA A 153 15.62 -0.19 -3.15
N LEU A 154 15.64 -0.59 -1.89
CA LEU A 154 14.92 0.08 -0.82
C LEU A 154 15.94 0.70 0.14
N VAL A 155 15.98 2.02 0.20
CA VAL A 155 16.87 2.76 1.09
C VAL A 155 16.17 3.01 2.41
N VAL A 156 16.78 2.57 3.50
CA VAL A 156 16.28 2.80 4.87
C VAL A 156 17.06 3.92 5.51
N ASN A 157 16.38 4.98 5.91
CA ASN A 157 16.99 6.20 6.42
C ASN A 157 16.60 6.49 7.87
N THR A 158 17.50 7.16 8.60
CA THR A 158 17.24 7.77 9.90
C THR A 158 17.89 9.15 9.97
N LYS A 159 17.23 10.12 10.60
CA LYS A 159 17.75 11.49 10.71
C LYS A 159 18.81 11.64 11.78
N ASN A 160 18.52 11.18 12.99
CA ASN A 160 19.33 11.38 14.22
C ASN A 160 19.37 10.09 15.03
N GLY A 161 19.75 9.01 14.36
CA GLY A 161 19.77 7.68 14.93
C GLY A 161 20.95 6.84 14.44
N LYS A 162 20.76 5.55 14.52
CA LYS A 162 21.71 4.55 14.04
C LYS A 162 20.97 3.38 13.43
N LEU A 163 21.43 2.95 12.27
CA LEU A 163 20.98 1.73 11.61
C LEU A 163 22.14 0.73 11.54
N VAL A 164 21.81 -0.52 11.68
CA VAL A 164 22.73 -1.65 11.59
C VAL A 164 22.13 -2.68 10.66
N ALA A 165 22.90 -3.09 9.65
CA ALA A 165 22.50 -4.19 8.79
C ALA A 165 22.65 -5.52 9.57
N GLU A 166 21.59 -6.31 9.57
CA GLU A 166 21.51 -7.65 10.14
C GLU A 166 21.53 -8.69 9.02
N GLU A 167 21.51 -9.95 9.36
CA GLU A 167 21.53 -11.05 8.37
C GLU A 167 20.32 -10.99 7.41
N LYS A 168 19.13 -10.63 7.92
CA LYS A 168 17.89 -10.63 7.16
C LYS A 168 17.16 -9.29 7.15
N GLY A 169 17.81 -8.24 7.61
CA GLY A 169 17.12 -6.96 7.73
C GLY A 169 17.97 -5.84 8.29
N VAL A 170 17.32 -4.86 8.85
CA VAL A 170 17.93 -3.67 9.43
C VAL A 170 17.36 -3.46 10.83
N SER A 171 18.24 -3.28 11.82
CA SER A 171 17.84 -2.84 13.15
C SER A 171 18.37 -1.43 13.44
N GLY A 172 17.76 -0.75 14.41
CA GLY A 172 18.29 0.53 14.82
C GLY A 172 17.36 1.35 15.67
N TYR A 173 17.74 2.63 15.82
CA TYR A 173 16.91 3.59 16.52
C TYR A 173 16.98 4.98 15.88
N GLN A 174 15.96 5.75 16.11
CA GLN A 174 15.92 7.19 15.85
C GLN A 174 15.49 7.93 17.11
N VAL A 175 16.11 9.06 17.39
CA VAL A 175 15.71 9.96 18.48
C VAL A 175 14.60 10.87 17.96
N ILE A 176 13.51 10.99 18.73
CA ILE A 176 12.42 11.92 18.39
C ILE A 176 12.93 13.35 18.60
N ASP A 177 12.73 14.19 17.59
CA ASP A 177 13.20 15.58 17.60
C ASP A 177 12.77 16.32 18.87
N ASN A 178 13.72 17.03 19.47
CA ASN A 178 13.55 17.80 20.71
C ASN A 178 13.16 16.99 21.96
N THR A 179 13.40 15.69 21.96
CA THR A 179 13.17 14.81 23.12
C THR A 179 14.34 13.84 23.31
N PRO A 180 14.52 13.26 24.51
CA PRO A 180 15.46 12.16 24.71
C PRO A 180 14.90 10.79 24.28
N THR A 181 13.68 10.73 23.77
CA THR A 181 12.98 9.49 23.47
C THR A 181 13.54 8.83 22.22
N LYS A 182 13.81 7.54 22.29
CA LYS A 182 14.23 6.73 21.15
C LYS A 182 13.08 5.85 20.69
N ILE A 183 12.92 5.79 19.37
CA ILE A 183 12.09 4.78 18.71
C ILE A 183 13.04 3.75 18.14
N TYR A 184 12.76 2.49 18.38
CA TYR A 184 13.53 1.36 17.86
C TYR A 184 12.80 0.73 16.68
N LEU A 185 13.57 0.31 15.67
CA LEU A 185 13.12 -0.37 14.48
C LEU A 185 13.81 -1.73 14.37
N TYR A 186 13.06 -2.73 13.99
CA TYR A 186 13.55 -3.91 13.31
C TYR A 186 12.75 -4.08 12.02
N LEU A 187 13.43 -4.04 10.89
CA LEU A 187 12.85 -4.25 9.56
C LEU A 187 13.43 -5.53 8.99
N GLU A 188 12.57 -6.48 8.67
CA GLU A 188 12.93 -7.70 7.97
C GLU A 188 12.60 -7.55 6.48
N THR A 189 13.44 -8.07 5.61
CA THR A 189 13.22 -8.09 4.17
C THR A 189 13.26 -9.51 3.63
N SER A 190 12.37 -9.79 2.68
CA SER A 190 12.40 -11.04 1.92
C SER A 190 13.50 -11.04 0.84
N GLN A 191 14.11 -9.89 0.58
CA GLN A 191 15.09 -9.70 -0.49
C GLN A 191 16.49 -9.38 0.07
N LEU A 192 17.50 -10.01 -0.51
CA LEU A 192 18.93 -9.86 -0.19
C LEU A 192 19.70 -9.55 -1.50
N PRO A 193 20.88 -8.92 -1.47
CA PRO A 193 21.69 -8.59 -0.30
C PRO A 193 21.40 -7.23 0.32
N LEU A 194 21.72 -7.10 1.61
CA LEU A 194 21.76 -5.81 2.30
C LEU A 194 23.12 -5.15 2.09
N ARG A 195 23.13 -3.87 1.78
CA ARG A 195 24.34 -3.06 1.64
C ARG A 195 24.30 -1.88 2.60
N LYS A 196 25.43 -1.56 3.19
CA LYS A 196 25.59 -0.33 3.95
C LYS A 196 26.02 0.78 3.01
N GLY A 197 25.24 1.86 2.95
CA GLY A 197 25.60 3.10 2.28
C GLY A 197 26.35 4.07 3.20
#